data_72cf77c776ad6ced3ae044283c62290f
#
_entry.id   72cf77c776ad6ced3ae044283c62290f
#
_cell.length_a   1.000
_cell.length_b   1.000
_cell.length_c   1.000
_cell.angle_alpha   90.00
_cell.angle_beta   90.00
_cell.angle_gamma   90.00
#
_symmetry.space_group_name_H-M   'P 1'
#
loop_
_entity.id
_entity.type
_entity.pdbx_description
1 polymer ?
#
loop_
_entity_poly.entity_id
_entity_poly.type
_entity_poly.pdbx_seq_one_letter_code
_entity_poly.pdbx_strand_id
1 'polypeptide(L)'
;MSDPAATAHRQQAQQLGLIASIVTLPFRFFGVMVGALALSILLECACMTLFWPEQSWRHARDMLGFEAAQLSTNFTRSALVQEPGRTAHALLDHAYEWIFIKTGLSSTIEDASRRNRDGLSQTTRDFRYYLSVVYDHLEHYLIAAAYTVLVFALRLLVLVLSLPLFVLAAFVGLVDGLVRRDLRRFSAGRESGFIYHRARASLMPLAVLPWVTYLALPISVHPLLVLLPCASLLGLAVNIAAGSFKKYL
;
A
#
# COMPACT_ATOMS: atom_id res chain seq x y z
N MET A 1 2.70 14.80 -49.15
CA MET A 1 1.88 15.81 -48.49
C MET A 1 1.00 15.04 -47.50
N SER A 2 1.19 15.23 -46.22
CA SER A 2 0.36 14.59 -45.20
C SER A 2 -1.02 15.29 -45.15
N ASP A 3 -2.09 14.53 -45.28
CA ASP A 3 -3.45 15.02 -45.28
C ASP A 3 -3.75 15.73 -43.93
N PRO A 4 -4.08 17.04 -43.93
CA PRO A 4 -4.34 17.80 -42.71
C PRO A 4 -5.54 17.24 -41.91
N ALA A 5 -6.51 16.61 -42.60
CA ALA A 5 -7.64 15.97 -41.94
C ALA A 5 -7.23 14.73 -41.13
N ALA A 6 -6.32 13.92 -41.65
CA ALA A 6 -5.80 12.75 -40.94
C ALA A 6 -4.97 13.11 -39.69
N THR A 7 -4.25 14.24 -39.73
CA THR A 7 -3.50 14.77 -38.59
C THR A 7 -4.45 15.32 -37.50
N ALA A 8 -5.49 16.03 -37.88
CA ALA A 8 -6.50 16.55 -36.95
C ALA A 8 -7.26 15.41 -36.23
N HIS A 9 -7.66 14.36 -36.96
CA HIS A 9 -8.29 13.17 -36.39
C HIS A 9 -7.37 12.42 -35.41
N ARG A 10 -6.08 12.29 -35.71
CA ARG A 10 -5.10 11.68 -34.79
C ARG A 10 -4.90 12.51 -33.51
N GLN A 11 -4.83 13.84 -33.63
CA GLN A 11 -4.72 14.73 -32.47
C GLN A 11 -5.97 14.68 -31.60
N GLN A 12 -7.16 14.64 -32.19
CA GLN A 12 -8.43 14.52 -31.48
C GLN A 12 -8.57 13.17 -30.76
N ALA A 13 -8.17 12.07 -31.40
CA ALA A 13 -8.14 10.74 -30.78
C ALA A 13 -7.12 10.67 -29.64
N GLN A 14 -5.99 11.33 -29.73
CA GLN A 14 -5.00 11.43 -28.66
C GLN A 14 -5.51 12.25 -27.46
N GLN A 15 -6.20 13.37 -27.71
CA GLN A 15 -6.81 14.18 -26.66
C GLN A 15 -7.94 13.44 -25.92
N LEU A 16 -8.81 12.75 -26.67
CA LEU A 16 -9.85 11.91 -26.08
C LEU A 16 -9.26 10.78 -25.25
N GLY A 17 -8.15 10.17 -25.70
CA GLY A 17 -7.39 9.15 -24.96
C GLY A 17 -6.77 9.67 -23.67
N LEU A 18 -6.26 10.90 -23.65
CA LEU A 18 -5.72 11.55 -22.46
C LEU A 18 -6.81 11.87 -21.44
N ILE A 19 -7.94 12.45 -21.89
CA ILE A 19 -9.08 12.77 -21.01
C ILE A 19 -9.65 11.48 -20.40
N ALA A 20 -9.86 10.45 -21.22
CA ALA A 20 -10.32 9.15 -20.74
C ALA A 20 -9.33 8.53 -19.76
N SER A 21 -8.04 8.66 -19.98
CA SER A 21 -6.99 8.18 -19.06
C SER A 21 -7.03 8.90 -17.72
N ILE A 22 -7.22 10.23 -17.71
CA ILE A 22 -7.30 11.03 -16.48
C ILE A 22 -8.57 10.68 -15.71
N VAL A 23 -9.71 10.54 -16.39
CA VAL A 23 -10.99 10.17 -15.74
C VAL A 23 -10.95 8.75 -15.17
N THR A 24 -10.30 7.81 -15.86
CA THR A 24 -10.19 6.42 -15.38
C THR A 24 -9.11 6.21 -14.32
N LEU A 25 -8.20 7.17 -14.12
CA LEU A 25 -7.10 7.06 -13.13
C LEU A 25 -7.59 6.83 -11.70
N PRO A 26 -8.57 7.59 -11.15
CA PRO A 26 -9.07 7.35 -9.80
C PRO A 26 -9.73 5.98 -9.66
N PHE A 27 -10.47 5.51 -10.68
CA PHE A 27 -11.09 4.18 -10.66
C PHE A 27 -10.04 3.07 -10.69
N ARG A 28 -8.97 3.22 -11.47
CA ARG A 28 -7.84 2.28 -11.49
C ARG A 28 -7.11 2.28 -10.15
N PHE A 29 -6.88 3.44 -9.57
CA PHE A 29 -6.25 3.57 -8.25
C PHE A 29 -7.11 2.87 -7.18
N PHE A 30 -8.40 3.14 -7.16
CA PHE A 30 -9.33 2.48 -6.25
C PHE A 30 -9.35 0.96 -6.44
N GLY A 31 -9.38 0.48 -7.67
CA GLY A 31 -9.31 -0.95 -7.98
C GLY A 31 -8.01 -1.60 -7.47
N VAL A 32 -6.87 -0.93 -7.61
CA VAL A 32 -5.58 -1.40 -7.06
C VAL A 32 -5.62 -1.43 -5.53
N MET A 33 -6.23 -0.42 -4.89
CA MET A 33 -6.36 -0.37 -3.42
C MET A 33 -7.23 -1.51 -2.89
N VAL A 34 -8.39 -1.77 -3.53
CA VAL A 34 -9.28 -2.88 -3.17
C VAL A 34 -8.58 -4.22 -3.41
N GLY A 35 -7.86 -4.36 -4.52
CA GLY A 35 -7.07 -5.56 -4.82
C GLY A 35 -5.94 -5.79 -3.79
N ALA A 36 -5.25 -4.74 -3.38
CA ALA A 36 -4.22 -4.81 -2.34
C ALA A 36 -4.80 -5.19 -0.98
N LEU A 37 -5.96 -4.64 -0.62
CA LEU A 37 -6.69 -5.01 0.61
C LEU A 37 -7.11 -6.49 0.58
N ALA A 38 -7.71 -6.94 -0.52
CA ALA A 38 -8.10 -8.34 -0.68
C ALA A 38 -6.88 -9.27 -0.58
N LEU A 39 -5.78 -8.90 -1.22
CA LEU A 39 -4.51 -9.65 -1.13
C LEU A 39 -3.98 -9.68 0.30
N SER A 40 -4.00 -8.56 1.02
CA SER A 40 -3.57 -8.49 2.42
C SER A 40 -4.39 -9.42 3.31
N ILE A 41 -5.73 -9.42 3.17
CA ILE A 41 -6.62 -10.34 3.91
C ILE A 41 -6.33 -11.80 3.56
N LEU A 42 -6.16 -12.12 2.27
CA LEU A 42 -5.84 -13.48 1.82
C LEU A 42 -4.50 -13.96 2.39
N LEU A 43 -3.47 -13.09 2.36
CA LEU A 43 -2.16 -13.42 2.93
C LEU A 43 -2.25 -13.61 4.44
N GLU A 44 -2.96 -12.77 5.16
CA GLU A 44 -3.15 -12.92 6.61
C GLU A 44 -3.86 -14.23 6.94
N CYS A 45 -4.96 -14.56 6.24
CA CYS A 45 -5.68 -15.82 6.40
C CYS A 45 -4.78 -17.03 6.08
N ALA A 46 -3.98 -16.97 5.01
CA ALA A 46 -3.05 -18.02 4.66
C ALA A 46 -1.92 -18.17 5.69
N CYS A 47 -1.36 -17.05 6.17
CA CYS A 47 -0.33 -17.07 7.20
C CYS A 47 -0.87 -17.56 8.55
N MET A 48 -2.10 -17.20 8.90
CA MET A 48 -2.77 -17.70 10.10
C MET A 48 -2.89 -19.23 10.10
N THR A 49 -3.11 -19.84 8.95
CA THR A 49 -3.18 -21.31 8.85
C THR A 49 -1.83 -22.01 8.79
N LEU A 50 -0.81 -21.38 8.13
CA LEU A 50 0.46 -22.01 7.85
C LEU A 50 1.55 -21.70 8.88
N PHE A 51 1.59 -20.46 9.38
CA PHE A 51 2.68 -19.96 10.21
C PHE A 51 2.29 -19.72 11.67
N TRP A 52 1.05 -19.27 11.94
CA TRP A 52 0.59 -18.90 13.29
C TRP A 52 -0.75 -19.53 13.69
N PRO A 53 -0.90 -20.86 13.62
CA PRO A 53 -2.18 -21.52 13.95
C PRO A 53 -2.60 -21.31 15.43
N GLU A 54 -1.63 -21.17 16.34
CA GLU A 54 -1.90 -20.97 17.75
C GLU A 54 -2.28 -19.51 18.11
N GLN A 55 -1.78 -18.54 17.36
CA GLN A 55 -2.06 -17.12 17.61
C GLN A 55 -3.40 -16.68 16.99
N SER A 56 -3.80 -17.32 15.89
CA SER A 56 -5.04 -17.02 15.19
C SER A 56 -5.20 -15.51 14.93
N TRP A 57 -6.38 -14.93 15.14
CA TRP A 57 -6.66 -13.50 14.95
C TRP A 57 -5.86 -12.55 15.87
N ARG A 58 -5.28 -13.09 16.96
CA ARG A 58 -4.47 -12.27 17.89
C ARG A 58 -3.25 -11.67 17.24
N HIS A 59 -2.63 -12.37 16.26
CA HIS A 59 -1.53 -11.86 15.49
C HIS A 59 -1.87 -10.54 14.79
N ALA A 60 -3.00 -10.48 14.08
CA ALA A 60 -3.45 -9.26 13.41
C ALA A 60 -3.74 -8.11 14.39
N ARG A 61 -4.31 -8.42 15.56
CA ARG A 61 -4.53 -7.44 16.63
C ARG A 61 -3.22 -6.88 17.18
N ASP A 62 -2.26 -7.75 17.48
CA ASP A 62 -0.97 -7.35 18.05
C ASP A 62 -0.15 -6.54 17.03
N MET A 63 -0.26 -6.89 15.74
CA MET A 63 0.28 -6.11 14.63
C MET A 63 -0.31 -4.70 14.59
N LEU A 64 -1.63 -4.55 14.75
CA LEU A 64 -2.29 -3.25 14.82
C LEU A 64 -1.76 -2.39 15.96
N GLY A 65 -1.63 -2.98 17.15
CA GLY A 65 -1.09 -2.28 18.33
C GLY A 65 0.35 -1.81 18.13
N PHE A 66 1.18 -2.66 17.54
CA PHE A 66 2.58 -2.33 17.24
C PHE A 66 2.70 -1.19 16.21
N GLU A 67 1.96 -1.25 15.12
CA GLU A 67 1.99 -0.22 14.07
C GLU A 67 1.41 1.13 14.55
N ALA A 68 0.36 1.10 15.36
CA ALA A 68 -0.21 2.30 15.97
C ALA A 68 0.80 2.97 16.93
N ALA A 69 1.51 2.19 17.76
CA ALA A 69 2.56 2.69 18.62
C ALA A 69 3.73 3.27 17.82
N GLN A 70 4.15 2.62 16.75
CA GLN A 70 5.20 3.14 15.87
C GLN A 70 4.82 4.46 15.22
N LEU A 71 3.58 4.61 14.78
CA LEU A 71 3.13 5.85 14.15
C LEU A 71 3.16 7.00 15.15
N SER A 72 2.75 6.80 16.38
CA SER A 72 2.77 7.81 17.44
C SER A 72 4.18 8.26 17.82
N THR A 73 5.16 7.35 17.80
CA THR A 73 6.55 7.66 18.18
C THR A 73 7.39 8.25 17.04
N ASN A 74 7.23 7.76 15.83
CA ASN A 74 8.09 8.12 14.70
C ASN A 74 7.58 9.32 13.88
N PHE A 75 6.28 9.58 13.90
CA PHE A 75 5.66 10.68 13.17
C PHE A 75 5.09 11.75 14.11
N THR A 76 5.95 12.33 14.96
CA THR A 76 5.54 13.45 15.84
C THR A 76 5.14 14.69 15.05
N ARG A 77 5.73 14.92 13.87
CA ARG A 77 5.37 15.99 12.93
C ARG A 77 5.52 15.50 11.49
N SER A 78 4.52 15.79 10.66
CA SER A 78 4.58 15.54 9.21
C SER A 78 4.34 16.85 8.46
N ALA A 79 4.88 16.95 7.24
CA ALA A 79 4.62 18.10 6.36
C ALA A 79 3.15 18.22 5.93
N LEU A 80 2.38 17.12 6.01
CA LEU A 80 0.96 17.07 5.61
C LEU A 80 -0.01 17.23 6.78
N VAL A 81 0.37 16.73 7.98
CA VAL A 81 -0.51 16.69 9.15
C VAL A 81 0.28 17.13 10.38
N GLN A 82 -0.25 18.06 11.16
CA GLN A 82 0.45 18.59 12.33
C GLN A 82 0.61 17.57 13.46
N GLU A 83 -0.37 16.67 13.63
CA GLU A 83 -0.39 15.62 14.65
C GLU A 83 -0.82 14.28 14.04
N PRO A 84 0.08 13.56 13.33
CA PRO A 84 -0.27 12.31 12.65
C PRO A 84 -0.74 11.21 13.61
N GLY A 85 -0.19 11.15 14.81
CA GLY A 85 -0.62 10.20 15.83
C GLY A 85 -2.08 10.39 16.23
N ARG A 86 -2.53 11.62 16.43
CA ARG A 86 -3.92 11.96 16.76
C ARG A 86 -4.89 11.61 15.61
N THR A 87 -4.48 11.92 14.39
CA THR A 87 -5.27 11.58 13.21
C THR A 87 -5.40 10.07 13.04
N ALA A 88 -4.32 9.33 13.30
CA ALA A 88 -4.34 7.86 13.27
C ALA A 88 -5.27 7.28 14.34
N HIS A 89 -5.21 7.77 15.59
CA HIS A 89 -6.11 7.33 16.64
C HIS A 89 -7.57 7.64 16.30
N ALA A 90 -7.88 8.84 15.83
CA ALA A 90 -9.25 9.19 15.42
C ALA A 90 -9.75 8.32 14.25
N LEU A 91 -8.89 8.01 13.27
CA LEU A 91 -9.23 7.10 12.18
C LEU A 91 -9.46 5.67 12.68
N LEU A 92 -8.59 5.19 13.58
CA LEU A 92 -8.73 3.87 14.18
C LEU A 92 -9.99 3.75 15.02
N ASP A 93 -10.30 4.75 15.84
CA ASP A 93 -11.49 4.77 16.68
C ASP A 93 -12.76 4.73 15.83
N HIS A 94 -12.82 5.54 14.78
CA HIS A 94 -13.96 5.54 13.85
C HIS A 94 -14.06 4.23 13.06
N ALA A 95 -12.95 3.69 12.55
CA ALA A 95 -12.94 2.44 11.82
C ALA A 95 -13.25 1.25 12.74
N TYR A 96 -12.74 1.25 13.98
CA TYR A 96 -13.06 0.25 14.98
C TYR A 96 -14.56 0.27 15.34
N GLU A 97 -15.12 1.46 15.61
CA GLU A 97 -16.55 1.62 15.89
C GLU A 97 -17.41 1.07 14.72
N TRP A 98 -17.03 1.41 13.49
CA TRP A 98 -17.74 0.95 12.30
C TRP A 98 -17.64 -0.57 12.10
N ILE A 99 -16.44 -1.14 12.21
CA ILE A 99 -16.15 -2.55 11.91
C ILE A 99 -16.59 -3.45 13.07
N PHE A 100 -16.34 -3.06 14.32
CA PHE A 100 -16.60 -3.94 15.47
C PHE A 100 -17.94 -3.69 16.15
N ILE A 101 -18.36 -2.44 16.31
CA ILE A 101 -19.59 -2.11 17.05
C ILE A 101 -20.80 -2.22 16.13
N LYS A 102 -20.77 -1.59 14.96
CA LYS A 102 -21.93 -1.59 14.05
C LYS A 102 -22.19 -2.94 13.38
N THR A 103 -21.16 -3.74 13.15
CA THR A 103 -21.32 -5.10 12.59
C THR A 103 -21.63 -6.16 13.65
N GLY A 104 -21.53 -5.83 14.96
CA GLY A 104 -21.72 -6.78 16.04
C GLY A 104 -20.57 -7.76 16.26
N LEU A 105 -19.41 -7.54 15.60
CA LEU A 105 -18.21 -8.37 15.79
C LEU A 105 -17.68 -8.31 17.23
N SER A 106 -17.92 -7.23 17.98
CA SER A 106 -17.52 -7.12 19.39
C SER A 106 -18.20 -8.16 20.27
N SER A 107 -19.47 -8.46 20.04
CA SER A 107 -20.21 -9.50 20.79
C SER A 107 -19.69 -10.89 20.44
N THR A 108 -19.32 -11.15 19.19
CA THR A 108 -18.73 -12.42 18.76
C THR A 108 -17.36 -12.65 19.36
N ILE A 109 -16.52 -11.62 19.51
CA ILE A 109 -15.22 -11.72 20.19
C ILE A 109 -15.39 -12.06 21.67
N GLU A 110 -16.36 -11.44 22.35
CA GLU A 110 -16.64 -11.75 23.75
C GLU A 110 -17.14 -13.20 23.92
N ASP A 111 -18.01 -13.65 23.03
CA ASP A 111 -18.54 -15.00 23.03
C ASP A 111 -17.47 -16.06 22.70
N ALA A 112 -16.58 -15.79 21.75
CA ALA A 112 -15.43 -16.63 21.45
C ALA A 112 -14.46 -16.72 22.64
N SER A 113 -14.22 -15.59 23.32
CA SER A 113 -13.37 -15.55 24.52
C SER A 113 -14.01 -16.32 25.71
N ARG A 114 -15.31 -16.29 25.86
CA ARG A 114 -16.05 -17.04 26.89
C ARG A 114 -16.04 -18.53 26.61
N ARG A 115 -16.34 -18.97 25.38
CA ARG A 115 -16.32 -20.38 24.97
C ARG A 115 -14.94 -21.02 25.15
N ASN A 116 -13.87 -20.28 24.89
CA ASN A 116 -12.50 -20.77 25.10
C ASN A 116 -12.13 -20.92 26.59
N ARG A 117 -12.85 -20.23 27.53
CA ARG A 117 -12.66 -20.39 28.98
C ARG A 117 -13.47 -21.54 29.54
N ASP A 118 -14.66 -21.80 29.01
CA ASP A 118 -15.62 -22.76 29.57
C ASP A 118 -15.36 -24.21 29.10
N GLY A 119 -14.25 -24.48 28.41
CA GLY A 119 -13.78 -25.83 28.03
C GLY A 119 -14.92 -26.72 27.55
N LEU A 120 -15.25 -26.69 26.28
CA LEU A 120 -16.30 -27.48 25.66
C LEU A 120 -16.28 -28.94 26.16
N SER A 121 -17.32 -29.30 26.93
CA SER A 121 -17.61 -30.66 27.32
C SER A 121 -17.74 -31.52 26.04
N GLN A 122 -16.88 -32.51 25.94
CA GLN A 122 -16.92 -33.54 24.90
C GLN A 122 -18.27 -34.29 24.97
N THR A 123 -19.21 -33.93 24.17
CA THR A 123 -20.40 -34.74 24.01
C THR A 123 -20.87 -34.73 22.57
N THR A 124 -20.81 -35.92 21.98
CA THR A 124 -21.39 -36.38 20.71
C THR A 124 -20.90 -35.71 19.43
N ARG A 125 -20.24 -36.54 18.58
CA ARG A 125 -19.81 -36.29 17.20
C ARG A 125 -21.01 -36.16 16.24
N ASP A 126 -21.96 -35.31 16.52
CA ASP A 126 -23.10 -35.03 15.66
C ASP A 126 -22.78 -33.92 14.64
N PHE A 127 -23.54 -33.87 13.55
CA PHE A 127 -23.46 -32.85 12.51
C PHE A 127 -23.37 -31.42 13.06
N ARG A 128 -24.01 -31.16 14.23
CA ARG A 128 -23.90 -29.91 14.98
C ARG A 128 -22.47 -29.59 15.44
N TYR A 129 -21.69 -30.60 15.81
CA TYR A 129 -20.29 -30.42 16.18
C TYR A 129 -19.44 -29.93 14.99
N TYR A 130 -19.63 -30.52 13.81
CA TYR A 130 -18.91 -30.05 12.61
C TYR A 130 -19.34 -28.65 12.20
N LEU A 131 -20.63 -28.31 12.34
CA LEU A 131 -21.12 -26.96 12.10
C LEU A 131 -20.53 -25.94 13.09
N SER A 132 -20.43 -26.28 14.38
CA SER A 132 -19.83 -25.38 15.38
C SER A 132 -18.34 -25.16 15.11
N VAL A 133 -17.60 -26.20 14.75
CA VAL A 133 -16.17 -26.10 14.39
C VAL A 133 -15.96 -25.23 13.15
N VAL A 134 -16.78 -25.40 12.13
CA VAL A 134 -16.73 -24.55 10.92
C VAL A 134 -17.08 -23.10 11.26
N TYR A 135 -18.09 -22.89 12.11
CA TYR A 135 -18.49 -21.57 12.56
C TYR A 135 -17.39 -20.88 13.37
N ASP A 136 -16.75 -21.58 14.32
CA ASP A 136 -15.65 -21.04 15.13
C ASP A 136 -14.44 -20.66 14.24
N HIS A 137 -14.12 -21.50 13.25
CA HIS A 137 -13.06 -21.16 12.30
C HIS A 137 -13.42 -19.93 11.48
N LEU A 138 -14.64 -19.86 10.93
CA LEU A 138 -15.10 -18.72 10.14
C LEU A 138 -15.10 -17.43 10.95
N GLU A 139 -15.50 -17.49 12.21
CA GLU A 139 -15.47 -16.36 13.15
C GLU A 139 -14.05 -15.83 13.34
N HIS A 140 -13.07 -16.71 13.57
CA HIS A 140 -11.66 -16.32 13.70
C HIS A 140 -11.11 -15.64 12.43
N TYR A 141 -11.47 -16.11 11.25
CA TYR A 141 -11.08 -15.49 9.99
C TYR A 141 -11.72 -14.12 9.77
N LEU A 142 -12.99 -13.96 10.13
CA LEU A 142 -13.67 -12.67 10.03
C LEU A 142 -13.07 -11.63 10.98
N ILE A 143 -12.74 -12.03 12.21
CA ILE A 143 -12.07 -11.15 13.18
C ILE A 143 -10.67 -10.77 12.67
N ALA A 144 -9.89 -11.73 12.18
CA ALA A 144 -8.58 -11.47 11.59
C ALA A 144 -8.69 -10.51 10.40
N ALA A 145 -9.64 -10.72 9.49
CA ALA A 145 -9.89 -9.84 8.37
C ALA A 145 -10.25 -8.41 8.81
N ALA A 146 -11.07 -8.26 9.86
CA ALA A 146 -11.44 -6.96 10.42
C ALA A 146 -10.20 -6.20 10.95
N TYR A 147 -9.32 -6.87 11.71
CA TYR A 147 -8.06 -6.27 12.17
C TYR A 147 -7.13 -5.96 11.00
N THR A 148 -7.06 -6.82 9.99
CA THR A 148 -6.25 -6.58 8.79
C THR A 148 -6.73 -5.33 8.03
N VAL A 149 -8.04 -5.06 7.96
CA VAL A 149 -8.56 -3.81 7.39
C VAL A 149 -8.06 -2.59 8.16
N LEU A 150 -8.03 -2.66 9.51
CA LEU A 150 -7.50 -1.56 10.33
C LEU A 150 -6.00 -1.34 10.12
N VAL A 151 -5.22 -2.43 10.09
CA VAL A 151 -3.78 -2.38 9.78
C VAL A 151 -3.56 -1.78 8.39
N PHE A 152 -4.33 -2.20 7.40
CA PHE A 152 -4.27 -1.66 6.05
C PHE A 152 -4.55 -0.15 6.00
N ALA A 153 -5.57 0.33 6.74
CA ALA A 153 -5.88 1.74 6.85
C ALA A 153 -4.74 2.55 7.49
N LEU A 154 -4.10 2.01 8.56
CA LEU A 154 -2.91 2.62 9.14
C LEU A 154 -1.74 2.70 8.16
N ARG A 155 -1.44 1.62 7.46
CA ARG A 155 -0.38 1.57 6.45
C ARG A 155 -0.64 2.53 5.31
N LEU A 156 -1.90 2.64 4.88
CA LEU A 156 -2.30 3.62 3.88
C LEU A 156 -2.03 5.05 4.37
N LEU A 157 -2.36 5.36 5.62
CA LEU A 157 -2.06 6.66 6.23
C LEU A 157 -0.55 6.93 6.24
N VAL A 158 0.29 5.96 6.65
CA VAL A 158 1.75 6.08 6.63
C VAL A 158 2.27 6.36 5.21
N LEU A 159 1.74 5.66 4.20
CA LEU A 159 2.10 5.89 2.80
C LEU A 159 1.74 7.31 2.33
N VAL A 160 0.56 7.80 2.69
CA VAL A 160 0.15 9.18 2.36
C VAL A 160 1.07 10.19 3.06
N LEU A 161 1.38 9.97 4.34
CA LEU A 161 2.31 10.83 5.08
C LEU A 161 3.75 10.80 4.53
N SER A 162 4.13 9.72 3.86
CA SER A 162 5.45 9.57 3.23
C SER A 162 5.54 10.17 1.82
N LEU A 163 4.45 10.61 1.21
CA LEU A 163 4.47 11.24 -0.12
C LEU A 163 5.49 12.37 -0.26
N PRO A 164 5.65 13.30 0.71
CA PRO A 164 6.67 14.34 0.63
C PRO A 164 8.09 13.80 0.50
N LEU A 165 8.40 12.65 1.13
CA LEU A 165 9.69 11.98 1.01
C LEU A 165 9.96 11.54 -0.44
N PHE A 166 8.96 10.94 -1.09
CA PHE A 166 9.09 10.51 -2.50
C PHE A 166 9.22 11.70 -3.45
N VAL A 167 8.45 12.77 -3.22
CA VAL A 167 8.55 14.01 -4.00
C VAL A 167 9.93 14.64 -3.83
N LEU A 168 10.45 14.71 -2.61
CA LEU A 168 11.78 15.23 -2.35
C LEU A 168 12.87 14.40 -3.01
N ALA A 169 12.80 13.07 -2.90
CA ALA A 169 13.75 12.17 -3.54
C ALA A 169 13.74 12.30 -5.08
N ALA A 170 12.54 12.39 -5.68
CA ALA A 170 12.39 12.63 -7.11
C ALA A 170 12.94 14.01 -7.52
N PHE A 171 12.68 15.05 -6.73
CA PHE A 171 13.19 16.39 -6.99
C PHE A 171 14.72 16.45 -6.94
N VAL A 172 15.32 15.90 -5.89
CA VAL A 172 16.80 15.81 -5.76
C VAL A 172 17.39 15.02 -6.93
N GLY A 173 16.78 13.86 -7.27
CA GLY A 173 17.20 13.07 -8.43
C GLY A 173 17.09 13.83 -9.75
N LEU A 174 16.04 14.64 -9.92
CA LEU A 174 15.84 15.47 -11.10
C LEU A 174 16.94 16.55 -11.21
N VAL A 175 17.19 17.29 -10.13
CA VAL A 175 18.21 18.35 -10.11
C VAL A 175 19.58 17.78 -10.43
N ASP A 176 20.00 16.70 -9.76
CA ASP A 176 21.29 16.05 -10.01
C ASP A 176 21.38 15.48 -11.44
N GLY A 177 20.30 14.91 -11.96
CA GLY A 177 20.22 14.45 -13.35
C GLY A 177 20.38 15.58 -14.37
N LEU A 178 19.75 16.74 -14.11
CA LEU A 178 19.91 17.93 -14.97
C LEU A 178 21.33 18.47 -14.93
N VAL A 179 21.94 18.56 -13.75
CA VAL A 179 23.35 18.97 -13.59
C VAL A 179 24.28 18.02 -14.35
N ARG A 180 24.09 16.71 -14.21
CA ARG A 180 24.88 15.73 -15.00
C ARG A 180 24.67 15.86 -16.49
N ARG A 181 23.47 16.20 -16.93
CA ARG A 181 23.19 16.45 -18.34
C ARG A 181 23.94 17.68 -18.84
N ASP A 182 23.93 18.78 -18.08
CA ASP A 182 24.62 20.01 -18.49
C ASP A 182 26.15 19.83 -18.47
N LEU A 183 26.70 19.16 -17.46
CA LEU A 183 28.14 18.83 -17.44
C LEU A 183 28.58 18.00 -18.67
N ARG A 184 27.73 17.05 -19.10
CA ARG A 184 28.02 16.26 -20.32
C ARG A 184 27.99 17.05 -21.61
N ARG A 185 27.24 18.17 -21.67
CA ARG A 185 27.24 19.04 -22.86
C ARG A 185 28.59 19.71 -23.09
N PHE A 186 29.41 19.86 -22.04
CA PHE A 186 30.76 20.41 -22.10
C PHE A 186 31.83 19.31 -22.26
N SER A 187 31.50 18.05 -22.06
CA SER A 187 32.36 16.89 -22.25
C SER A 187 31.88 16.06 -23.44
N ALA A 188 32.81 15.45 -24.23
CA ALA A 188 32.49 14.62 -25.40
C ALA A 188 31.81 13.27 -25.06
N GLY A 189 30.93 13.25 -24.07
CA GLY A 189 30.25 12.03 -23.56
C GLY A 189 29.21 11.49 -24.55
N ARG A 190 29.21 10.17 -24.79
CA ARG A 190 28.21 9.48 -25.60
C ARG A 190 26.87 9.40 -24.87
N GLU A 191 25.80 9.80 -25.55
CA GLU A 191 24.43 9.66 -25.07
C GLU A 191 23.86 8.26 -25.41
N SER A 192 23.38 7.55 -24.41
CA SER A 192 22.75 6.23 -24.57
C SER A 192 21.22 6.33 -24.46
N GLY A 193 20.52 6.25 -25.60
CA GLY A 193 19.05 6.21 -25.64
C GLY A 193 18.46 4.99 -24.92
N PHE A 194 19.19 3.87 -24.89
CA PHE A 194 18.78 2.65 -24.19
C PHE A 194 18.63 2.87 -22.70
N ILE A 195 19.57 3.58 -22.06
CA ILE A 195 19.54 3.87 -20.62
C ILE A 195 18.33 4.75 -20.30
N TYR A 196 18.04 5.74 -21.12
CA TYR A 196 16.86 6.61 -20.96
C TYR A 196 15.55 5.82 -20.97
N HIS A 197 15.34 4.98 -21.99
CA HIS A 197 14.10 4.19 -22.10
C HIS A 197 13.94 3.23 -20.93
N ARG A 198 15.03 2.60 -20.46
CA ARG A 198 14.99 1.70 -19.32
C ARG A 198 14.71 2.42 -18.00
N ALA A 199 15.37 3.56 -17.76
CA ALA A 199 15.12 4.39 -16.59
C ALA A 199 13.69 4.94 -16.56
N ARG A 200 13.19 5.44 -17.69
CA ARG A 200 11.80 5.89 -17.83
C ARG A 200 10.80 4.77 -17.57
N ALA A 201 11.04 3.58 -18.08
CA ALA A 201 10.17 2.42 -17.87
C ALA A 201 10.14 1.97 -16.40
N SER A 202 11.23 2.16 -15.64
CA SER A 202 11.29 1.79 -14.22
C SER A 202 10.61 2.80 -13.27
N LEU A 203 10.29 4.02 -13.70
CA LEU A 203 9.69 5.05 -12.84
C LEU A 203 8.33 4.63 -12.28
N MET A 204 7.44 4.11 -13.15
CA MET A 204 6.09 3.66 -12.73
C MET A 204 6.15 2.47 -11.76
N PRO A 205 6.87 1.37 -12.07
CA PRO A 205 7.03 0.27 -11.11
C PRO A 205 7.61 0.74 -9.78
N LEU A 206 8.64 1.58 -9.77
CA LEU A 206 9.26 2.07 -8.53
C LEU A 206 8.35 3.00 -7.72
N ALA A 207 7.48 3.77 -8.38
CA ALA A 207 6.48 4.58 -7.69
C ALA A 207 5.36 3.74 -7.06
N VAL A 208 4.99 2.61 -7.70
CA VAL A 208 3.92 1.72 -7.23
C VAL A 208 4.42 0.66 -6.24
N LEU A 209 5.69 0.27 -6.35
CA LEU A 209 6.30 -0.79 -5.53
C LEU A 209 6.05 -0.63 -4.02
N PRO A 210 6.28 0.55 -3.38
CA PRO A 210 6.04 0.70 -1.96
C PRO A 210 4.57 0.50 -1.56
N TRP A 211 3.63 0.88 -2.43
CA TRP A 211 2.20 0.69 -2.19
C TRP A 211 1.80 -0.78 -2.17
N VAL A 212 2.34 -1.56 -3.08
CA VAL A 212 2.03 -3.00 -3.14
C VAL A 212 2.76 -3.76 -2.04
N THR A 213 4.07 -3.56 -1.90
CA THR A 213 4.88 -4.31 -0.94
C THR A 213 4.52 -3.99 0.50
N TYR A 214 4.43 -2.70 0.87
CA TYR A 214 4.16 -2.31 2.25
C TYR A 214 2.73 -2.65 2.70
N LEU A 215 1.73 -2.50 1.80
CA LEU A 215 0.34 -2.81 2.13
C LEU A 215 0.06 -4.32 2.22
N ALA A 216 0.78 -5.14 1.44
CA ALA A 216 0.52 -6.58 1.37
C ALA A 216 1.27 -7.42 2.41
N LEU A 217 2.29 -6.87 3.09
CA LEU A 217 3.11 -7.62 4.04
C LEU A 217 2.29 -8.11 5.25
N PRO A 218 2.27 -9.42 5.56
CA PRO A 218 1.54 -9.96 6.73
C PRO A 218 2.35 -9.87 8.03
N ILE A 219 3.40 -9.05 8.05
CA ILE A 219 4.27 -8.81 9.21
C ILE A 219 4.44 -7.33 9.47
N SER A 220 4.61 -6.95 10.74
CA SER A 220 4.91 -5.57 11.10
C SER A 220 6.36 -5.24 10.83
N VAL A 221 6.60 -4.39 9.84
CA VAL A 221 7.93 -3.90 9.47
C VAL A 221 7.99 -2.40 9.70
N HIS A 222 9.14 -1.93 10.21
CA HIS A 222 9.33 -0.49 10.39
C HIS A 222 9.20 0.24 9.04
N PRO A 223 8.32 1.26 8.91
CA PRO A 223 8.03 1.92 7.64
C PRO A 223 9.27 2.41 6.89
N LEU A 224 10.25 2.97 7.62
CA LEU A 224 11.47 3.50 7.02
C LEU A 224 12.31 2.43 6.29
N LEU A 225 12.25 1.16 6.73
CA LEU A 225 13.00 0.08 6.06
C LEU A 225 12.48 -0.21 4.65
N VAL A 226 11.21 0.05 4.38
CA VAL A 226 10.60 -0.16 3.07
C VAL A 226 10.59 1.14 2.27
N LEU A 227 10.15 2.23 2.89
CA LEU A 227 9.90 3.49 2.19
C LEU A 227 11.18 4.21 1.77
N LEU A 228 12.22 4.18 2.62
CA LEU A 228 13.48 4.88 2.33
C LEU A 228 14.25 4.27 1.15
N PRO A 229 14.43 2.93 1.06
CA PRO A 229 15.03 2.32 -0.13
C PRO A 229 14.20 2.56 -1.39
N CYS A 230 12.86 2.47 -1.31
CA CYS A 230 11.99 2.72 -2.45
C CYS A 230 12.09 4.18 -2.94
N ALA A 231 12.11 5.16 -2.04
CA ALA A 231 12.29 6.57 -2.37
C ALA A 231 13.67 6.83 -2.98
N SER A 232 14.72 6.22 -2.44
CA SER A 232 16.10 6.34 -2.97
C SER A 232 16.21 5.77 -4.38
N LEU A 233 15.63 4.60 -4.62
CA LEU A 233 15.60 3.98 -5.95
C LEU A 233 14.80 4.82 -6.96
N LEU A 234 13.68 5.41 -6.53
CA LEU A 234 12.91 6.32 -7.36
C LEU A 234 13.74 7.56 -7.73
N GLY A 235 14.38 8.20 -6.75
CA GLY A 235 15.27 9.34 -6.98
C GLY A 235 16.41 9.01 -7.94
N LEU A 236 17.04 7.83 -7.79
CA LEU A 236 18.07 7.35 -8.69
C LEU A 236 17.54 7.13 -10.12
N ALA A 237 16.36 6.54 -10.28
CA ALA A 237 15.76 6.33 -11.58
C ALA A 237 15.40 7.65 -12.27
N VAL A 238 14.90 8.65 -11.51
CA VAL A 238 14.66 10.01 -12.01
C VAL A 238 15.96 10.68 -12.45
N ASN A 239 17.03 10.57 -11.63
CA ASN A 239 18.36 11.08 -11.94
C ASN A 239 18.89 10.51 -13.28
N ILE A 240 18.83 9.18 -13.43
CA ILE A 240 19.28 8.53 -14.67
C ILE A 240 18.41 8.95 -15.87
N ALA A 241 17.10 9.03 -15.71
CA ALA A 241 16.18 9.43 -16.77
C ALA A 241 16.44 10.89 -17.20
N ALA A 242 16.51 11.82 -16.24
CA ALA A 242 16.79 13.24 -16.51
C ALA A 242 18.17 13.45 -17.12
N GLY A 243 19.16 12.77 -16.57
CA GLY A 243 20.53 12.84 -17.06
C GLY A 243 20.72 12.24 -18.46
N SER A 244 19.92 11.26 -18.89
CA SER A 244 20.01 10.59 -20.20
C SER A 244 19.05 11.16 -21.25
N PHE A 245 18.31 12.23 -20.92
CA PHE A 245 17.31 12.80 -21.81
C PHE A 245 17.96 13.46 -23.03
N LYS A 246 17.58 13.04 -24.23
CA LYS A 246 17.98 13.64 -25.51
C LYS A 246 17.05 14.78 -25.90
N LYS A 247 17.60 15.89 -26.36
CA LYS A 247 16.83 17.05 -26.85
C LYS A 247 16.12 16.78 -28.20
N TYR A 248 16.56 15.78 -28.95
CA TYR A 248 16.02 15.42 -30.24
C TYR A 248 15.63 13.94 -30.28
N LEU A 249 14.40 13.68 -29.92
CA LEU A 249 13.64 12.46 -30.19
C LEU A 249 12.41 12.82 -30.99
#